data_f6c6a836672c7064067fcf554306243a
#
_entry.id   f6c6a836672c7064067fcf554306243a
#
_cell.length_a   1.000
_cell.length_b   1.000
_cell.length_c   1.000
_cell.angle_alpha   90.00
_cell.angle_beta   90.00
_cell.angle_gamma   90.00
#
_symmetry.space_group_name_H-M   'P 1'
#
loop_
_entity.id
_entity.type
_entity.pdbx_description
1 polymer ?
#
loop_
_entity_poly.entity_id
_entity_poly.type
_entity_poly.pdbx_seq_one_letter_code
_entity_poly.pdbx_strand_id
1 'polypeptide(L)'
;TLVGCGKTQDWEVHMIGQAVGAVTDATHGMTLSAVALPYYRLIMPYGLEKFARFATNVWGIDTAGKTNEELAAAGLNAMESWMREIGCVMSIRELGADESSLDAIADATLTMTGGYRTLTRAEVLDVLRKSLAAK
;
A
#
# COMPACT_ATOMS: atom_id res chain seq x y z
N THR A 1 -15.70 10.66 -4.38
CA THR A 1 -16.78 10.48 -5.35
C THR A 1 -16.61 11.42 -6.53
N LEU A 2 -16.68 12.74 -6.37
CA LEU A 2 -16.48 13.70 -7.49
C LEU A 2 -15.08 13.61 -8.09
N VAL A 3 -14.05 13.40 -7.28
CA VAL A 3 -12.65 13.29 -7.72
C VAL A 3 -12.43 12.09 -8.65
N GLY A 4 -13.19 11.01 -8.44
CA GLY A 4 -13.11 9.79 -9.25
C GLY A 4 -13.96 9.81 -10.52
N CYS A 5 -14.88 10.78 -10.69
CA CYS A 5 -15.78 10.83 -11.85
C CYS A 5 -15.00 10.90 -13.17
N GLY A 6 -15.23 9.96 -14.07
CA GLY A 6 -14.59 9.87 -15.38
C GLY A 6 -13.10 9.51 -15.36
N LYS A 7 -12.59 9.02 -14.25
CA LYS A 7 -11.19 8.56 -14.09
C LYS A 7 -11.15 7.11 -13.63
N THR A 8 -10.09 6.41 -14.01
CA THR A 8 -9.75 5.13 -13.40
C THR A 8 -9.38 5.32 -11.94
N GLN A 9 -9.73 4.37 -11.10
CA GLN A 9 -9.50 4.41 -9.66
C GLN A 9 -8.81 3.12 -9.23
N ASP A 10 -7.86 3.25 -8.32
CA ASP A 10 -7.19 2.13 -7.69
C ASP A 10 -7.82 1.88 -6.31
N TRP A 11 -8.43 0.72 -6.15
CA TRP A 11 -9.07 0.27 -4.90
C TRP A 11 -8.35 -0.91 -4.27
N GLU A 12 -7.17 -1.29 -4.77
CA GLU A 12 -6.51 -2.54 -4.36
C GLU A 12 -6.12 -2.53 -2.87
N VAL A 13 -5.67 -1.39 -2.33
CA VAL A 13 -5.42 -1.25 -0.87
C VAL A 13 -6.69 -1.56 -0.06
N HIS A 14 -7.87 -1.12 -0.55
CA HIS A 14 -9.14 -1.43 0.10
C HIS A 14 -9.50 -2.91 0.01
N MET A 15 -9.27 -3.54 -1.15
CA MET A 15 -9.58 -4.95 -1.34
C MET A 15 -8.73 -5.86 -0.45
N ILE A 16 -7.42 -5.61 -0.42
CA ILE A 16 -6.50 -6.31 0.49
C ILE A 16 -6.88 -6.02 1.96
N GLY A 17 -7.12 -4.76 2.31
CA GLY A 17 -7.50 -4.37 3.67
C GLY A 17 -8.82 -4.99 4.13
N GLN A 18 -9.82 -5.11 3.25
CA GLN A 18 -11.08 -5.81 3.56
C GLN A 18 -10.86 -7.30 3.81
N ALA A 19 -10.02 -7.96 2.99
CA ALA A 19 -9.68 -9.37 3.19
C ALA A 19 -8.93 -9.60 4.51
N VAL A 20 -8.00 -8.71 4.88
CA VAL A 20 -7.35 -8.74 6.21
C VAL A 20 -8.39 -8.59 7.31
N GLY A 21 -9.29 -7.60 7.20
CA GLY A 21 -10.34 -7.38 8.20
C GLY A 21 -11.31 -8.55 8.34
N ALA A 22 -11.64 -9.23 7.25
CA ALA A 22 -12.51 -10.42 7.27
C ALA A 22 -11.90 -11.59 8.07
N VAL A 23 -10.57 -11.69 8.10
CA VAL A 23 -9.87 -12.77 8.82
C VAL A 23 -9.51 -12.36 10.26
N THR A 24 -9.22 -11.09 10.51
CA THR A 24 -8.70 -10.62 11.80
C THR A 24 -9.73 -9.87 12.65
N ASP A 25 -10.91 -9.56 12.10
CA ASP A 25 -11.92 -8.68 12.71
C ASP A 25 -11.38 -7.27 13.07
N ALA A 26 -10.30 -6.85 12.43
CA ALA A 26 -9.65 -5.58 12.71
C ALA A 26 -10.39 -4.40 12.05
N THR A 27 -10.28 -3.23 12.66
CA THR A 27 -10.87 -1.98 12.16
C THR A 27 -10.31 -1.63 10.77
N HIS A 28 -11.20 -1.30 9.82
CA HIS A 28 -10.86 -1.08 8.41
C HIS A 28 -9.72 -0.06 8.19
N GLY A 29 -9.72 1.06 8.91
CA GLY A 29 -8.64 2.04 8.80
C GLY A 29 -7.25 1.48 9.18
N MET A 30 -7.19 0.58 10.16
CA MET A 30 -5.97 -0.09 10.59
C MET A 30 -5.50 -1.09 9.54
N THR A 31 -6.42 -1.85 8.93
CA THR A 31 -6.06 -2.80 7.85
C THR A 31 -5.51 -2.07 6.63
N LEU A 32 -6.09 -0.91 6.27
CA LEU A 32 -5.59 -0.09 5.17
C LEU A 32 -4.18 0.41 5.44
N SER A 33 -3.91 0.97 6.63
CA SER A 33 -2.58 1.49 6.96
C SER A 33 -1.51 0.40 6.95
N ALA A 34 -1.83 -0.79 7.45
CA ALA A 34 -0.91 -1.93 7.50
C ALA A 34 -0.48 -2.44 6.12
N VAL A 35 -1.35 -2.34 5.09
CA VAL A 35 -1.05 -2.87 3.74
C VAL A 35 -0.65 -1.81 2.73
N ALA A 36 -0.88 -0.52 3.01
CA ALA A 36 -0.70 0.56 2.05
C ALA A 36 0.75 0.69 1.55
N LEU A 37 1.74 0.77 2.45
CA LEU A 37 3.14 0.94 2.04
C LEU A 37 3.71 -0.26 1.28
N PRO A 38 3.53 -1.52 1.72
CA PRO A 38 3.93 -2.68 0.92
C PRO A 38 3.32 -2.67 -0.48
N TYR A 39 2.04 -2.33 -0.59
CA TYR A 39 1.36 -2.20 -1.87
C TYR A 39 1.97 -1.08 -2.74
N TYR A 40 2.11 0.14 -2.21
CA TYR A 40 2.66 1.26 -2.99
C TYR A 40 4.09 0.99 -3.44
N ARG A 41 4.92 0.33 -2.62
CA ARG A 41 6.27 -0.07 -3.02
C ARG A 41 6.27 -1.09 -4.16
N LEU A 42 5.29 -1.99 -4.20
CA LEU A 42 5.14 -2.96 -5.28
C LEU A 42 4.73 -2.30 -6.59
N ILE A 43 3.79 -1.36 -6.57
CA ILE A 43 3.29 -0.71 -7.79
C ILE A 43 4.12 0.50 -8.23
N MET A 44 4.99 1.02 -7.38
CA MET A 44 5.81 2.21 -7.66
C MET A 44 6.52 2.18 -9.02
N PRO A 45 7.14 1.06 -9.46
CA PRO A 45 7.83 1.01 -10.75
C PRO A 45 6.92 1.25 -11.96
N TYR A 46 5.62 1.00 -11.81
CA TYR A 46 4.62 1.18 -12.88
C TYR A 46 4.02 2.58 -12.93
N GLY A 47 4.28 3.41 -11.92
CA GLY A 47 3.76 4.77 -11.80
C GLY A 47 4.77 5.80 -11.34
N LEU A 48 6.06 5.62 -11.67
CA LEU A 48 7.19 6.41 -11.16
C LEU A 48 6.97 7.92 -11.20
N GLU A 49 6.44 8.45 -12.31
CA GLU A 49 6.19 9.89 -12.46
C GLU A 49 5.22 10.42 -11.39
N LYS A 50 4.17 9.66 -11.07
CA LYS A 50 3.20 10.07 -10.05
C LYS A 50 3.75 9.97 -8.64
N PHE A 51 4.53 8.93 -8.37
CA PHE A 51 5.21 8.79 -7.08
C PHE A 51 6.31 9.83 -6.89
N ALA A 52 7.05 10.20 -7.94
CA ALA A 52 8.00 11.31 -7.89
C ALA A 52 7.29 12.64 -7.62
N ARG A 53 6.16 12.91 -8.28
CA ARG A 53 5.32 14.09 -8.00
C ARG A 53 4.77 14.09 -6.57
N PHE A 54 4.40 12.94 -6.03
CA PHE A 54 3.98 12.81 -4.64
C PHE A 54 5.12 13.21 -3.69
N ALA A 55 6.34 12.77 -3.96
CA ALA A 55 7.51 13.14 -3.17
C ALA A 55 7.76 14.65 -3.16
N THR A 56 7.68 15.30 -4.31
CA THR A 56 7.96 16.73 -4.43
C THR A 56 6.81 17.61 -3.94
N ASN A 57 5.57 17.28 -4.33
CA ASN A 57 4.43 18.14 -4.06
C ASN A 57 3.86 17.99 -2.65
N VAL A 58 3.98 16.80 -2.05
CA VAL A 58 3.45 16.52 -0.71
C VAL A 58 4.52 16.67 0.36
N TRP A 59 5.73 16.13 0.09
CA TRP A 59 6.80 16.09 1.07
C TRP A 59 7.86 17.17 0.87
N GLY A 60 7.80 17.96 -0.23
CA GLY A 60 8.75 19.01 -0.52
C GLY A 60 10.18 18.49 -0.80
N ILE A 61 10.32 17.25 -1.24
CA ILE A 61 11.63 16.65 -1.51
C ILE A 61 12.27 17.33 -2.71
N ASP A 62 13.50 17.83 -2.54
CA ASP A 62 14.27 18.47 -3.61
C ASP A 62 14.57 17.47 -4.73
N THR A 63 14.37 17.92 -5.98
CA THR A 63 14.56 17.12 -7.19
C THR A 63 15.99 17.15 -7.72
N ALA A 64 16.83 18.10 -7.25
CA ALA A 64 18.16 18.31 -7.78
C ALA A 64 19.03 17.04 -7.73
N GLY A 65 19.47 16.58 -8.90
CA GLY A 65 20.36 15.42 -9.05
C GLY A 65 19.73 14.06 -8.78
N LYS A 66 18.39 13.99 -8.65
CA LYS A 66 17.69 12.73 -8.36
C LYS A 66 16.90 12.21 -9.57
N THR A 67 16.90 10.90 -9.72
CA THR A 67 16.02 10.19 -10.67
C THR A 67 14.58 10.10 -10.14
N ASN A 68 13.63 9.77 -11.02
CA ASN A 68 12.26 9.54 -10.59
C ASN A 68 12.13 8.36 -9.61
N GLU A 69 12.97 7.35 -9.74
CA GLU A 69 13.03 6.20 -8.83
C GLU A 69 13.46 6.63 -7.42
N GLU A 70 14.51 7.45 -7.33
CA GLU A 70 15.02 7.96 -6.06
C GLU A 70 14.00 8.88 -5.38
N LEU A 71 13.34 9.75 -6.17
CA LEU A 71 12.28 10.61 -5.66
C LEU A 71 11.07 9.79 -5.18
N ALA A 72 10.61 8.84 -5.97
CA ALA A 72 9.48 7.97 -5.61
C ALA A 72 9.76 7.18 -4.32
N ALA A 73 10.95 6.60 -4.21
CA ALA A 73 11.37 5.88 -3.00
C ALA A 73 11.46 6.82 -1.79
N ALA A 74 12.04 8.01 -1.96
CA ALA A 74 12.13 9.01 -0.89
C ALA A 74 10.74 9.47 -0.42
N GLY A 75 9.80 9.66 -1.35
CA GLY A 75 8.41 10.02 -1.02
C GLY A 75 7.69 8.96 -0.19
N LEU A 76 7.86 7.68 -0.54
CA LEU A 76 7.29 6.57 0.24
C LEU A 76 7.98 6.42 1.62
N ASN A 77 9.29 6.69 1.71
CA ASN A 77 9.99 6.70 2.99
C ASN A 77 9.50 7.84 3.90
N ALA A 78 9.27 9.03 3.34
CA ALA A 78 8.69 10.15 4.09
C ALA A 78 7.27 9.83 4.58
N MET A 79 6.45 9.21 3.74
CA MET A 79 5.11 8.73 4.12
C MET A 79 5.19 7.69 5.25
N GLU A 80 6.11 6.73 5.17
CA GLU A 80 6.33 5.75 6.23
C GLU A 80 6.69 6.41 7.56
N SER A 81 7.64 7.34 7.54
CA SER A 81 8.06 8.07 8.75
C SER A 81 6.89 8.83 9.37
N TRP A 82 6.10 9.52 8.56
CA TRP A 82 4.91 10.23 9.01
C TRP A 82 3.84 9.28 9.59
N MET A 83 3.57 8.17 8.92
CA MET A 83 2.58 7.18 9.41
C MET A 83 2.99 6.62 10.78
N ARG A 84 4.29 6.37 10.99
CA ARG A 84 4.82 5.94 12.30
C ARG A 84 4.69 7.05 13.35
N GLU A 85 5.01 8.29 13.00
CA GLU A 85 4.91 9.44 13.90
C GLU A 85 3.48 9.65 14.42
N ILE A 86 2.47 9.50 13.56
CA ILE A 86 1.06 9.63 13.96
C ILE A 86 0.45 8.36 14.57
N GLY A 87 1.26 7.28 14.72
CA GLY A 87 0.83 6.04 15.38
C GLY A 87 -0.06 5.14 14.53
N CYS A 88 0.09 5.15 13.20
CA CYS A 88 -0.61 4.19 12.33
C CYS A 88 -0.13 2.76 12.61
N VAL A 89 -1.06 1.80 12.52
CA VAL A 89 -0.71 0.38 12.46
C VAL A 89 0.04 0.10 11.17
N MET A 90 1.24 -0.49 11.27
CA MET A 90 2.13 -0.68 10.13
C MET A 90 2.25 -2.14 9.69
N SER A 91 1.75 -3.07 10.48
CA SER A 91 1.85 -4.51 10.24
C SER A 91 0.52 -5.21 10.46
N ILE A 92 0.15 -6.14 9.57
CA ILE A 92 -1.01 -7.03 9.79
C ILE A 92 -0.80 -7.96 10.99
N ARG A 93 0.43 -8.18 11.44
CA ARG A 93 0.74 -8.92 12.67
C ARG A 93 0.16 -8.24 13.91
N GLU A 94 0.20 -6.92 13.97
CA GLU A 94 -0.38 -6.13 15.05
C GLU A 94 -1.92 -6.28 15.11
N LEU A 95 -2.52 -6.71 14.00
CA LEU A 95 -3.95 -6.97 13.86
C LEU A 95 -4.34 -8.44 14.09
N GLY A 96 -3.39 -9.28 14.49
CA GLY A 96 -3.62 -10.70 14.78
C GLY A 96 -3.43 -11.65 13.60
N ALA A 97 -2.99 -11.16 12.43
CA ALA A 97 -2.62 -12.05 11.32
C ALA A 97 -1.25 -12.71 11.57
N ASP A 98 -1.10 -13.92 11.05
CA ASP A 98 0.13 -14.70 11.06
C ASP A 98 0.36 -15.39 9.70
N GLU A 99 1.46 -16.13 9.57
CA GLU A 99 1.79 -16.87 8.34
C GLU A 99 0.67 -17.82 7.88
N SER A 100 -0.06 -18.41 8.82
CA SER A 100 -1.12 -19.38 8.50
C SER A 100 -2.37 -18.73 7.90
N SER A 101 -2.58 -17.44 8.13
CA SER A 101 -3.71 -16.67 7.62
C SER A 101 -3.49 -16.07 6.23
N LEU A 102 -2.23 -16.02 5.74
CA LEU A 102 -1.89 -15.29 4.51
C LEU A 102 -2.59 -15.86 3.26
N ASP A 103 -2.66 -17.18 3.13
CA ASP A 103 -3.32 -17.81 1.98
C ASP A 103 -4.82 -17.51 1.97
N ALA A 104 -5.48 -17.58 3.13
CA ALA A 104 -6.91 -17.26 3.25
C ALA A 104 -7.20 -15.78 2.92
N ILE A 105 -6.34 -14.87 3.38
CA ILE A 105 -6.45 -13.44 3.05
C ILE A 105 -6.25 -13.23 1.55
N ALA A 106 -5.24 -13.86 0.94
CA ALA A 106 -4.98 -13.72 -0.48
C ALA A 106 -6.12 -14.26 -1.34
N ASP A 107 -6.72 -15.40 -0.95
CA ASP A 107 -7.85 -16.00 -1.65
C ASP A 107 -9.15 -15.18 -1.52
N ALA A 108 -9.31 -14.45 -0.41
CA ALA A 108 -10.43 -13.54 -0.18
C ALA A 108 -10.25 -12.17 -0.87
N THR A 109 -9.04 -11.83 -1.31
CA THR A 109 -8.76 -10.53 -1.94
C THR A 109 -9.29 -10.50 -3.36
N LEU A 110 -10.17 -9.54 -3.66
CA LEU A 110 -10.62 -9.24 -5.02
C LEU A 110 -9.60 -8.33 -5.69
N THR A 111 -8.91 -8.82 -6.72
CA THR A 111 -7.99 -7.97 -7.49
C THR A 111 -8.74 -7.05 -8.45
N MET A 112 -8.37 -5.78 -8.46
CA MET A 112 -9.05 -4.74 -9.22
C MET A 112 -8.25 -4.31 -10.44
N THR A 113 -8.99 -3.93 -11.50
CA THR A 113 -8.44 -3.23 -12.65
C THR A 113 -8.63 -1.72 -12.45
N GLY A 114 -7.67 -0.90 -12.85
CA GLY A 114 -7.82 0.57 -12.74
C GLY A 114 -6.67 1.27 -12.05
N GLY A 115 -5.85 0.52 -11.29
CA GLY A 115 -4.55 0.98 -10.80
C GLY A 115 -3.46 0.89 -11.87
N TYR A 116 -2.22 1.14 -11.47
CA TYR A 116 -1.05 1.00 -12.37
C TYR A 116 -0.80 -0.46 -12.77
N ARG A 117 -1.28 -1.40 -11.97
CA ARG A 117 -1.12 -2.83 -12.19
C ARG A 117 -2.29 -3.61 -11.56
N THR A 118 -2.84 -4.56 -12.29
CA THR A 118 -3.72 -5.58 -11.71
C THR A 118 -2.84 -6.66 -11.08
N LEU A 119 -3.00 -6.88 -9.77
CA LEU A 119 -2.18 -7.84 -9.04
C LEU A 119 -2.55 -9.29 -9.36
N THR A 120 -1.56 -10.15 -9.37
CA THR A 120 -1.73 -11.60 -9.28
C THR A 120 -1.84 -12.01 -7.80
N ARG A 121 -2.38 -13.21 -7.55
CA ARG A 121 -2.40 -13.80 -6.19
C ARG A 121 -1.01 -13.83 -5.54
N ALA A 122 0.02 -14.14 -6.32
CA ALA A 122 1.41 -14.17 -5.81
C ALA A 122 1.89 -12.79 -5.36
N GLU A 123 1.50 -11.73 -6.08
CA GLU A 123 1.83 -10.35 -5.70
C GLU A 123 1.03 -9.89 -4.47
N VAL A 124 -0.24 -10.31 -4.33
CA VAL A 124 -1.00 -10.09 -3.08
C VAL A 124 -0.31 -10.76 -1.90
N LEU A 125 0.13 -12.01 -2.03
CA LEU A 125 0.91 -12.69 -0.99
C LEU A 125 2.23 -11.97 -0.66
N ASP A 126 2.91 -11.40 -1.66
CA ASP A 126 4.14 -10.61 -1.43
C ASP A 126 3.85 -9.35 -0.60
N VAL A 127 2.76 -8.64 -0.91
CA VAL A 127 2.30 -7.48 -0.11
C VAL A 127 2.01 -7.90 1.33
N LEU A 128 1.27 -8.99 1.51
CA LEU A 128 0.90 -9.49 2.84
C LEU A 128 2.13 -9.92 3.66
N ARG A 129 3.08 -10.65 3.05
CA ARG A 129 4.35 -11.05 3.72
C ARG A 129 5.18 -9.84 4.13
N LYS A 130 5.28 -8.83 3.27
CA LYS A 130 5.99 -7.58 3.57
C LYS A 130 5.31 -6.81 4.70
N SER A 131 3.98 -6.76 4.73
CA SER A 131 3.24 -6.18 5.84
C SER A 131 3.44 -6.97 7.13
N LEU A 132 3.36 -8.30 7.08
CA LEU A 132 3.57 -9.16 8.25
C LEU A 132 4.98 -9.01 8.85
N ALA A 133 5.99 -8.77 8.01
CA ALA A 133 7.39 -8.58 8.41
C ALA A 133 7.70 -7.14 8.85
N ALA A 134 6.82 -6.17 8.63
CA ALA A 134 7.03 -4.78 9.05
C ALA A 134 7.10 -4.69 10.58
N LYS A 135 8.00 -3.81 11.08
CA LYS A 135 8.24 -3.57 12.51
C LYS A 135 7.73 -2.20 12.91
#